data_51469b349eb47d8072a1700c119bb7df
#
_entry.id   51469b349eb47d8072a1700c119bb7df
#
_cell.length_a   1.000
_cell.length_b   1.000
_cell.length_c   1.000
_cell.angle_alpha   90.00
_cell.angle_beta   90.00
_cell.angle_gamma   90.00
#
_symmetry.space_group_name_H-M   'P 1'
#
loop_
_entity.id
_entity.type
_entity.pdbx_description
1 polymer ?
#
loop_
_entity_poly.entity_id
_entity_poly.type
_entity_poly.pdbx_seq_one_letter_code
_entity_poly.pdbx_strand_id
1 'polypeptide(L)'
;MNSNFNRNKNPGNYSQKPQSAGNDKISSLFPVPDNQKKLLGNPNCNFSLYSPRMIEWKTERGELKADTENIPNLKNKADKLFATSDVRKEIERKQEKQKSYMNFLKSQGIQTFSIAAKTVSPFITGLGSGHPTETGMILDRNIGIPYIPASSVKGVLRLAHAINIADGRTEIPESELEKYFGTSDQKQKNKYRGQFVFLDAYPAEVPNLKVDIMNPHYSSYYSGNGNVQPVETESPNPIKFLAVQQGTKFVFNCAFIPLKNDDEFPILTETETKEIESMFSTAFEKVGFGGKTSIGYGRFERVNGIAETSQHSQPKTVKKEDLTAGEYEAMIIDLDKRRASIFFEIAKTKDKAVLRNCNAKILSAYKKKDKVRVKIDGKTNNVGDYNVMQILSKL
;
A
#
# COMPACT_ATOMS: atom_id res chain seq x y z
N MET A 1 33.21 15.80 -38.53
CA MET A 1 32.04 16.51 -39.08
C MET A 1 31.46 17.32 -37.96
N ASN A 2 31.70 18.62 -38.00
CA ASN A 2 31.25 19.61 -37.02
C ASN A 2 29.81 20.00 -37.31
N SER A 3 28.95 20.02 -36.30
CA SER A 3 27.71 20.79 -36.37
C SER A 3 27.57 21.67 -35.11
N ASN A 4 27.91 22.93 -35.31
CA ASN A 4 27.65 24.04 -34.40
C ASN A 4 26.15 24.27 -34.27
N PHE A 5 25.61 24.25 -33.03
CA PHE A 5 24.32 24.85 -32.71
C PHE A 5 24.52 26.19 -32.01
N ASN A 6 24.31 27.23 -32.78
CA ASN A 6 24.31 28.62 -32.33
C ASN A 6 22.99 28.90 -31.56
N ARG A 7 23.08 29.21 -30.29
CA ARG A 7 21.97 29.76 -29.49
C ARG A 7 22.26 31.21 -29.11
N ASN A 8 21.91 32.11 -30.01
CA ASN A 8 21.70 33.51 -29.67
C ASN A 8 20.20 33.76 -29.61
N LYS A 9 19.64 33.97 -28.43
CA LYS A 9 18.43 34.77 -28.24
C LYS A 9 18.60 35.60 -26.97
N ASN A 10 18.65 36.90 -27.14
CA ASN A 10 18.69 37.92 -26.12
C ASN A 10 17.52 37.81 -25.18
N PRO A 11 17.69 37.92 -23.85
CA PRO A 11 16.59 38.24 -22.94
C PRO A 11 16.40 39.78 -22.92
N GLY A 12 15.19 40.20 -23.23
CA GLY A 12 14.80 41.57 -23.17
C GLY A 12 14.98 42.20 -21.76
N ASN A 13 15.61 43.37 -21.74
CA ASN A 13 15.74 44.24 -20.58
C ASN A 13 14.36 44.62 -20.03
N TYR A 14 14.06 44.16 -18.83
CA TYR A 14 13.10 44.77 -17.94
C TYR A 14 13.84 45.37 -16.75
N SER A 15 14.45 46.55 -16.96
CA SER A 15 14.90 47.40 -15.89
C SER A 15 13.74 48.27 -15.40
N GLN A 16 13.05 47.83 -14.35
CA GLN A 16 12.31 48.76 -13.48
C GLN A 16 13.08 48.96 -12.18
N LYS A 17 13.50 50.21 -11.96
CA LYS A 17 14.12 50.66 -10.70
C LYS A 17 13.16 50.45 -9.51
N PRO A 18 13.66 50.01 -8.35
CA PRO A 18 12.81 49.91 -7.15
C PRO A 18 12.47 51.32 -6.66
N GLN A 19 11.19 51.59 -6.54
CA GLN A 19 10.67 52.73 -5.80
C GLN A 19 10.81 52.50 -4.31
N SER A 20 11.07 53.58 -3.58
CA SER A 20 11.35 53.77 -2.17
C SER A 20 10.46 52.96 -1.20
N ALA A 21 11.12 52.51 -0.11
CA ALA A 21 10.52 51.84 1.04
C ALA A 21 9.38 52.64 1.69
N GLY A 22 8.17 52.24 1.36
CA GLY A 22 6.97 52.43 2.16
C GLY A 22 6.75 51.17 3.02
N ASN A 23 6.18 51.34 4.21
CA ASN A 23 5.77 50.26 5.13
C ASN A 23 4.88 49.23 4.41
N ASP A 24 5.49 48.33 3.65
CA ASP A 24 4.78 47.24 2.99
C ASP A 24 4.36 46.22 4.03
N LYS A 25 3.06 46.22 4.33
CA LYS A 25 2.39 45.03 4.88
C LYS A 25 2.85 43.87 4.03
N ILE A 26 3.58 42.92 4.61
CA ILE A 26 3.96 41.67 3.97
C ILE A 26 2.65 40.99 3.53
N SER A 27 2.29 41.14 2.27
CA SER A 27 1.16 40.47 1.72
C SER A 27 1.57 39.03 1.51
N SER A 28 0.96 38.10 2.24
CA SER A 28 1.17 36.68 2.07
C SER A 28 0.76 36.27 0.65
N LEU A 29 1.69 35.70 -0.08
CA LEU A 29 1.47 35.24 -1.44
C LEU A 29 1.24 33.72 -1.44
N PHE A 30 0.16 33.29 -2.05
CA PHE A 30 -0.09 31.88 -2.30
C PHE A 30 0.11 31.59 -3.79
N PRO A 31 0.88 30.54 -4.17
CA PRO A 31 1.20 30.22 -5.56
C PRO A 31 0.03 29.50 -6.26
N VAL A 32 -1.16 30.05 -6.11
CA VAL A 32 -2.40 29.54 -6.72
C VAL A 32 -3.18 30.69 -7.36
N PRO A 33 -3.89 30.44 -8.46
CA PRO A 33 -4.76 31.43 -9.08
C PRO A 33 -5.77 32.01 -8.07
N ASP A 34 -6.12 33.29 -8.22
CA ASP A 34 -7.00 33.99 -7.27
C ASP A 34 -8.37 33.31 -7.09
N ASN A 35 -8.91 32.73 -8.14
CA ASN A 35 -10.15 31.96 -8.08
C ASN A 35 -10.05 30.68 -7.23
N GLN A 36 -8.85 30.20 -6.97
CA GLN A 36 -8.58 29.03 -6.10
C GLN A 36 -8.25 29.41 -4.66
N LYS A 37 -7.94 30.67 -4.37
CA LYS A 37 -7.66 31.14 -3.00
C LYS A 37 -8.80 30.84 -2.02
N LYS A 38 -10.04 30.76 -2.50
CA LYS A 38 -11.19 30.33 -1.69
C LYS A 38 -11.05 28.92 -1.11
N LEU A 39 -10.21 28.08 -1.70
CA LEU A 39 -9.93 26.72 -1.20
C LEU A 39 -9.08 26.71 0.08
N LEU A 40 -8.36 27.81 0.36
CA LEU A 40 -7.56 27.95 1.60
C LEU A 40 -8.44 27.79 2.86
N GLY A 41 -9.67 28.32 2.82
CA GLY A 41 -10.66 28.22 3.89
C GLY A 41 -11.54 26.97 3.84
N ASN A 42 -11.50 26.19 2.76
CA ASN A 42 -12.42 25.07 2.57
C ASN A 42 -12.15 23.95 3.61
N PRO A 43 -13.16 23.59 4.42
CA PRO A 43 -13.03 22.52 5.42
C PRO A 43 -12.93 21.10 4.79
N ASN A 44 -13.35 20.96 3.55
CA ASN A 44 -13.38 19.68 2.82
C ASN A 44 -12.24 19.55 1.80
N CYS A 45 -11.21 20.40 1.89
CA CYS A 45 -10.05 20.28 1.01
C CYS A 45 -9.20 19.08 1.41
N ASN A 46 -8.81 18.28 0.41
CA ASN A 46 -7.91 17.14 0.66
C ASN A 46 -6.50 17.65 1.02
N PHE A 47 -5.95 17.17 2.14
CA PHE A 47 -4.66 17.65 2.65
C PHE A 47 -3.49 17.29 1.71
N SER A 48 -3.56 16.20 0.95
CA SER A 48 -2.51 15.85 -0.02
C SER A 48 -2.42 16.84 -1.18
N LEU A 49 -3.52 17.52 -1.48
CA LEU A 49 -3.56 18.62 -2.46
C LEU A 49 -3.23 19.96 -1.82
N TYR A 50 -3.68 20.15 -0.58
CA TYR A 50 -3.45 21.38 0.17
C TYR A 50 -1.96 21.59 0.49
N SER A 51 -1.33 20.56 1.08
CA SER A 51 0.02 20.65 1.62
C SER A 51 1.06 21.22 0.64
N PRO A 52 1.19 20.75 -0.61
CA PRO A 52 2.22 21.28 -1.52
C PRO A 52 1.81 22.54 -2.27
N ARG A 53 0.53 22.92 -2.28
CA ARG A 53 0.03 24.02 -3.13
C ARG A 53 -0.43 25.23 -2.40
N MET A 54 -0.86 25.07 -1.15
CA MET A 54 -1.43 26.12 -0.32
C MET A 54 -0.44 26.57 0.76
N ILE A 55 0.85 26.50 0.46
CA ILE A 55 1.91 27.06 1.29
C ILE A 55 1.99 28.55 1.04
N GLU A 56 2.12 29.30 2.10
CA GLU A 56 2.38 30.74 2.05
C GLU A 56 3.81 30.98 1.57
N TRP A 57 3.99 31.99 0.71
CA TRP A 57 5.27 32.40 0.19
C TRP A 57 5.55 33.85 0.65
N LYS A 58 6.78 34.12 0.94
CA LYS A 58 7.26 35.44 1.33
C LYS A 58 8.46 35.88 0.50
N THR A 59 8.67 37.17 0.37
CA THR A 59 9.86 37.71 -0.30
C THR A 59 10.98 37.85 0.71
N GLU A 60 12.07 37.14 0.48
CA GLU A 60 13.31 37.28 1.27
C GLU A 60 14.44 37.70 0.35
N ARG A 61 15.08 38.86 0.69
CA ARG A 61 16.19 39.41 -0.11
C ARG A 61 15.90 39.55 -1.61
N GLY A 62 14.64 39.85 -1.95
CA GLY A 62 14.21 39.99 -3.34
C GLY A 62 13.86 38.67 -4.05
N GLU A 63 14.00 37.52 -3.41
CA GLU A 63 13.60 36.22 -3.90
C GLU A 63 12.31 35.76 -3.25
N LEU A 64 11.43 35.13 -4.05
CA LEU A 64 10.19 34.54 -3.56
C LEU A 64 10.47 33.12 -3.04
N LYS A 65 10.26 32.91 -1.74
CA LYS A 65 10.49 31.61 -1.08
C LYS A 65 9.25 31.14 -0.33
N ALA A 66 9.09 29.82 -0.24
CA ALA A 66 8.07 29.24 0.61
C ALA A 66 8.35 29.59 2.08
N ASP A 67 7.32 29.95 2.83
CA ASP A 67 7.46 30.22 4.27
C ASP A 67 7.60 28.92 5.05
N THR A 68 8.85 28.49 5.24
CA THR A 68 9.19 27.27 6.01
C THR A 68 8.84 27.39 7.49
N GLU A 69 8.74 28.63 8.02
CA GLU A 69 8.31 28.88 9.39
C GLU A 69 6.83 28.55 9.62
N ASN A 70 6.06 28.38 8.54
CA ASN A 70 4.61 28.16 8.58
C ASN A 70 4.20 26.68 8.73
N ILE A 71 5.13 25.78 8.98
CA ILE A 71 4.83 24.35 9.24
C ILE A 71 3.82 24.13 10.39
N PRO A 72 3.85 24.91 11.51
CA PRO A 72 2.80 24.81 12.53
C PRO A 72 1.39 25.12 12.00
N ASN A 73 1.24 26.09 11.10
CA ASN A 73 -0.05 26.40 10.47
C ASN A 73 -0.50 25.28 9.54
N LEU A 74 0.44 24.67 8.82
CA LEU A 74 0.17 23.50 7.99
C LEU A 74 -0.31 22.33 8.86
N LYS A 75 0.32 22.08 10.02
CA LYS A 75 -0.13 21.09 11.00
C LYS A 75 -1.55 21.39 11.50
N ASN A 76 -1.82 22.64 11.89
CA ASN A 76 -3.15 23.06 12.37
C ASN A 76 -4.22 22.88 11.27
N LYS A 77 -3.86 23.10 10.01
CA LYS A 77 -4.75 22.83 8.88
C LYS A 77 -4.99 21.33 8.70
N ALA A 78 -3.94 20.51 8.81
CA ALA A 78 -4.08 19.05 8.76
C ALA A 78 -5.03 18.54 9.84
N ASP A 79 -4.88 19.00 11.09
CA ASP A 79 -5.75 18.58 12.19
C ASP A 79 -7.23 18.90 11.91
N LYS A 80 -7.50 20.09 11.37
CA LYS A 80 -8.87 20.48 11.00
C LYS A 80 -9.44 19.62 9.88
N LEU A 81 -8.64 19.33 8.85
CA LEU A 81 -9.06 18.52 7.71
C LEU A 81 -9.23 17.03 8.11
N PHE A 82 -8.34 16.50 8.94
CA PHE A 82 -8.40 15.11 9.40
C PHE A 82 -9.56 14.88 10.36
N ALA A 83 -9.95 15.88 11.16
CA ALA A 83 -11.06 15.78 12.09
C ALA A 83 -12.43 15.70 11.41
N THR A 84 -12.52 15.88 10.09
CA THR A 84 -13.81 15.79 9.37
C THR A 84 -14.37 14.37 9.39
N SER A 85 -15.71 14.28 9.41
CA SER A 85 -16.42 13.00 9.34
C SER A 85 -16.08 12.21 8.07
N ASP A 86 -15.78 12.91 6.98
CA ASP A 86 -15.51 12.29 5.68
C ASP A 86 -14.15 11.58 5.68
N VAL A 87 -13.10 12.19 6.25
CA VAL A 87 -11.79 11.54 6.39
C VAL A 87 -11.92 10.28 7.26
N ARG A 88 -12.64 10.36 8.37
CA ARG A 88 -12.89 9.20 9.24
C ARG A 88 -13.57 8.06 8.51
N LYS A 89 -14.67 8.35 7.79
CA LYS A 89 -15.39 7.36 6.99
C LYS A 89 -14.52 6.73 5.90
N GLU A 90 -13.67 7.52 5.25
CA GLU A 90 -12.77 6.99 4.22
C GLU A 90 -11.66 6.11 4.81
N ILE A 91 -11.17 6.41 6.02
CA ILE A 91 -10.24 5.50 6.74
C ILE A 91 -10.96 4.18 7.04
N GLU A 92 -12.14 4.22 7.64
CA GLU A 92 -12.95 3.04 7.94
C GLU A 92 -13.21 2.21 6.67
N ARG A 93 -13.62 2.87 5.58
CA ARG A 93 -13.85 2.23 4.29
C ARG A 93 -12.59 1.57 3.72
N LYS A 94 -11.43 2.22 3.85
CA LYS A 94 -10.16 1.67 3.41
C LYS A 94 -9.79 0.42 4.22
N GLN A 95 -9.94 0.47 5.54
CA GLN A 95 -9.71 -0.67 6.43
C GLN A 95 -10.67 -1.83 6.11
N GLU A 96 -11.95 -1.55 5.95
CA GLU A 96 -12.95 -2.58 5.62
C GLU A 96 -12.68 -3.22 4.24
N LYS A 97 -12.28 -2.42 3.25
CA LYS A 97 -11.92 -2.94 1.93
C LYS A 97 -10.72 -3.88 2.00
N GLN A 98 -9.67 -3.52 2.75
CA GLN A 98 -8.51 -4.39 2.93
C GLN A 98 -8.89 -5.66 3.70
N LYS A 99 -9.66 -5.55 4.78
CA LYS A 99 -10.16 -6.69 5.56
C LYS A 99 -10.98 -7.65 4.69
N SER A 100 -11.91 -7.12 3.89
CA SER A 100 -12.73 -7.91 2.96
C SER A 100 -11.88 -8.63 1.93
N TYR A 101 -10.83 -7.96 1.40
CA TYR A 101 -9.89 -8.58 0.48
C TYR A 101 -9.08 -9.71 1.14
N MET A 102 -8.58 -9.50 2.36
CA MET A 102 -7.85 -10.53 3.11
C MET A 102 -8.75 -11.73 3.42
N ASN A 103 -10.01 -11.50 3.82
CA ASN A 103 -10.98 -12.55 4.05
C ASN A 103 -11.32 -13.33 2.77
N PHE A 104 -11.43 -12.64 1.64
CA PHE A 104 -11.59 -13.29 0.35
C PHE A 104 -10.41 -14.20 0.02
N LEU A 105 -9.17 -13.73 0.16
CA LEU A 105 -7.98 -14.55 -0.06
C LEU A 105 -7.96 -15.77 0.87
N LYS A 106 -8.31 -15.58 2.15
CA LYS A 106 -8.40 -16.66 3.14
C LYS A 106 -9.46 -17.71 2.74
N SER A 107 -10.60 -17.28 2.19
CA SER A 107 -11.63 -18.20 1.69
C SER A 107 -11.20 -19.01 0.45
N GLN A 108 -10.16 -18.55 -0.25
CA GLN A 108 -9.52 -19.27 -1.37
C GLN A 108 -8.37 -20.18 -0.90
N GLY A 109 -8.19 -20.38 0.42
CA GLY A 109 -7.09 -21.18 0.96
C GLY A 109 -5.73 -20.46 1.00
N ILE A 110 -5.68 -19.17 0.71
CA ILE A 110 -4.45 -18.38 0.72
C ILE A 110 -4.15 -17.94 2.15
N GLN A 111 -2.91 -18.14 2.58
CA GLN A 111 -2.46 -17.70 3.89
C GLN A 111 -2.33 -16.18 3.94
N THR A 112 -2.93 -15.58 4.96
CA THR A 112 -2.99 -14.14 5.14
C THR A 112 -2.54 -13.74 6.53
N PHE A 113 -1.88 -12.59 6.62
CA PHE A 113 -1.39 -11.99 7.86
C PHE A 113 -1.97 -10.59 7.97
N SER A 114 -2.58 -10.29 9.12
CA SER A 114 -3.09 -8.96 9.45
C SER A 114 -2.59 -8.60 10.84
N ILE A 115 -1.70 -7.63 10.93
CA ILE A 115 -0.99 -7.25 12.16
C ILE A 115 -1.28 -5.79 12.47
N ALA A 116 -1.87 -5.54 13.63
CA ALA A 116 -2.02 -4.20 14.15
C ALA A 116 -0.80 -3.85 15.01
N ALA A 117 -0.25 -2.67 14.78
CA ALA A 117 0.84 -2.14 15.56
C ALA A 117 0.66 -0.65 15.81
N LYS A 118 1.15 -0.18 16.97
CA LYS A 118 1.08 1.21 17.39
C LYS A 118 2.49 1.83 17.37
N THR A 119 2.61 3.05 16.86
CA THR A 119 3.89 3.78 16.90
C THR A 119 4.29 4.08 18.34
N VAL A 120 5.49 3.67 18.74
CA VAL A 120 6.09 4.01 20.05
C VAL A 120 7.03 5.21 19.96
N SER A 121 7.35 5.62 18.76
CA SER A 121 8.07 6.85 18.45
C SER A 121 7.40 7.58 17.29
N PRO A 122 7.69 8.88 17.07
CA PRO A 122 7.13 9.59 15.92
C PRO A 122 7.50 8.87 14.61
N PHE A 123 6.56 8.86 13.65
CA PHE A 123 6.76 8.22 12.36
C PHE A 123 6.85 9.27 11.25
N ILE A 124 7.84 9.13 10.38
CA ILE A 124 8.08 10.05 9.27
C ILE A 124 8.04 9.26 7.96
N THR A 125 7.21 9.70 7.03
CA THR A 125 7.13 9.11 5.70
C THR A 125 7.34 10.17 4.63
N GLY A 126 8.25 9.94 3.68
CA GLY A 126 8.49 10.83 2.55
C GLY A 126 9.24 12.12 2.87
N LEU A 127 10.09 12.13 3.90
CA LEU A 127 10.88 13.32 4.30
C LEU A 127 11.67 13.92 3.12
N GLY A 128 12.24 13.08 2.25
CA GLY A 128 13.00 13.51 1.07
C GLY A 128 12.15 13.75 -0.18
N SER A 129 10.83 13.72 -0.10
CA SER A 129 9.96 14.05 -1.23
C SER A 129 10.01 15.55 -1.51
N GLY A 130 10.05 15.94 -2.80
CA GLY A 130 10.03 17.35 -3.19
C GLY A 130 8.81 18.07 -2.64
N HIS A 131 9.05 19.09 -1.83
CA HIS A 131 8.01 19.92 -1.23
C HIS A 131 8.50 21.37 -1.11
N PRO A 132 7.63 22.39 -1.27
CA PRO A 132 8.05 23.79 -1.17
C PRO A 132 8.71 24.16 0.16
N THR A 133 8.38 23.47 1.24
CA THR A 133 8.97 23.68 2.59
C THR A 133 10.16 22.75 2.87
N GLU A 134 10.88 22.31 1.84
CA GLU A 134 12.07 21.44 1.91
C GLU A 134 11.77 19.99 2.36
N THR A 135 10.75 19.79 3.19
CA THR A 135 10.41 18.48 3.76
C THR A 135 9.01 18.07 3.39
N GLY A 136 8.87 16.92 2.75
CA GLY A 136 7.57 16.35 2.34
C GLY A 136 7.03 15.32 3.31
N MET A 137 5.81 14.86 3.00
CA MET A 137 5.17 13.72 3.64
C MET A 137 4.44 12.91 2.57
N ILE A 138 4.56 11.58 2.61
CA ILE A 138 3.76 10.70 1.73
C ILE A 138 2.34 10.64 2.29
N LEU A 139 1.40 11.10 1.48
CA LEU A 139 -0.02 11.13 1.80
C LEU A 139 -0.81 10.33 0.76
N ASP A 140 -1.82 9.59 1.19
CA ASP A 140 -2.79 8.99 0.28
C ASP A 140 -3.51 10.10 -0.50
N ARG A 141 -3.50 10.00 -1.83
CA ARG A 141 -4.04 11.06 -2.70
C ARG A 141 -5.55 11.24 -2.57
N ASN A 142 -6.27 10.20 -2.22
CA ASN A 142 -7.72 10.23 -2.12
C ASN A 142 -8.21 10.73 -0.76
N ILE A 143 -7.52 10.30 0.32
CA ILE A 143 -7.95 10.58 1.69
C ILE A 143 -7.15 11.76 2.28
N GLY A 144 -5.91 11.95 1.85
CA GLY A 144 -5.03 13.01 2.33
C GLY A 144 -4.30 12.70 3.64
N ILE A 145 -4.29 11.47 4.10
CA ILE A 145 -3.63 11.04 5.35
C ILE A 145 -2.28 10.35 5.08
N PRO A 146 -1.35 10.38 6.04
CA PRO A 146 -0.11 9.61 5.94
C PRO A 146 -0.38 8.10 5.99
N TYR A 147 0.39 7.35 5.22
CA TYR A 147 0.34 5.89 5.17
C TYR A 147 1.73 5.32 4.93
N ILE A 148 1.89 4.01 5.07
CA ILE A 148 3.12 3.29 4.77
C ILE A 148 2.92 2.51 3.46
N PRO A 149 3.61 2.88 2.38
CA PRO A 149 3.48 2.16 1.11
C PRO A 149 3.86 0.68 1.23
N ALA A 150 3.16 -0.18 0.53
CA ALA A 150 3.43 -1.62 0.47
C ALA A 150 4.88 -1.95 0.10
N SER A 151 5.48 -1.15 -0.78
CA SER A 151 6.91 -1.28 -1.14
C SER A 151 7.84 -1.02 0.04
N SER A 152 7.50 -0.08 0.91
CA SER A 152 8.25 0.19 2.14
C SER A 152 8.08 -0.95 3.14
N VAL A 153 6.85 -1.47 3.30
CA VAL A 153 6.60 -2.66 4.16
C VAL A 153 7.45 -3.82 3.68
N LYS A 154 7.42 -4.14 2.39
CA LYS A 154 8.21 -5.20 1.77
C LYS A 154 9.71 -5.01 2.01
N GLY A 155 10.23 -3.81 1.78
CA GLY A 155 11.66 -3.50 1.94
C GLY A 155 12.14 -3.66 3.37
N VAL A 156 11.37 -3.16 4.33
CA VAL A 156 11.69 -3.26 5.76
C VAL A 156 11.65 -4.71 6.25
N LEU A 157 10.64 -5.50 5.85
CA LEU A 157 10.56 -6.91 6.23
C LEU A 157 11.69 -7.75 5.62
N ARG A 158 12.09 -7.44 4.38
CA ARG A 158 13.27 -8.08 3.78
C ARG A 158 14.54 -7.80 4.57
N LEU A 159 14.74 -6.56 5.01
CA LEU A 159 15.86 -6.19 5.86
C LEU A 159 15.78 -6.86 7.24
N ALA A 160 14.58 -6.92 7.81
CA ALA A 160 14.34 -7.59 9.09
C ALA A 160 14.72 -9.08 9.05
N HIS A 161 14.40 -9.78 7.94
CA HIS A 161 14.81 -11.16 7.75
C HIS A 161 16.34 -11.29 7.66
N ALA A 162 17.00 -10.42 6.89
CA ALA A 162 18.47 -10.43 6.83
C ALA A 162 19.11 -10.21 8.21
N ILE A 163 18.53 -9.35 9.05
CA ILE A 163 18.97 -9.16 10.43
C ILE A 163 18.70 -10.42 11.27
N ASN A 164 17.55 -11.07 11.13
CA ASN A 164 17.24 -12.31 11.83
C ASN A 164 18.26 -13.42 11.50
N ILE A 165 18.67 -13.54 10.23
CA ILE A 165 19.74 -14.46 9.81
C ILE A 165 21.07 -14.11 10.51
N ALA A 166 21.49 -12.84 10.44
CA ALA A 166 22.73 -12.37 11.03
C ALA A 166 22.77 -12.56 12.56
N ASP A 167 21.63 -12.42 13.23
CA ASP A 167 21.47 -12.61 14.67
C ASP A 167 21.26 -14.09 15.06
N GLY A 168 21.23 -15.04 14.11
CA GLY A 168 20.95 -16.47 14.37
C GLY A 168 19.55 -16.74 14.91
N ARG A 169 18.56 -15.90 14.58
CA ARG A 169 17.17 -15.98 15.06
C ARG A 169 16.25 -16.78 14.16
N THR A 170 16.71 -17.18 13.01
CA THR A 170 15.95 -17.96 12.03
C THR A 170 16.80 -19.09 11.49
N GLU A 171 16.14 -20.22 11.22
CA GLU A 171 16.71 -21.36 10.51
C GLU A 171 16.50 -21.26 8.99
N ILE A 172 15.71 -20.28 8.53
CA ILE A 172 15.39 -20.09 7.11
C ILE A 172 16.57 -19.37 6.45
N PRO A 173 17.20 -20.00 5.44
CA PRO A 173 18.41 -19.46 4.83
C PRO A 173 18.09 -18.26 3.92
N GLU A 174 19.12 -17.48 3.62
CA GLU A 174 19.02 -16.30 2.73
C GLU A 174 18.51 -16.68 1.31
N SER A 175 18.77 -17.91 0.85
CA SER A 175 18.28 -18.41 -0.44
C SER A 175 16.76 -18.41 -0.54
N GLU A 176 16.03 -18.53 0.56
CA GLU A 176 14.58 -18.47 0.58
C GLU A 176 14.01 -17.04 0.47
N LEU A 177 14.86 -16.01 0.63
CA LEU A 177 14.45 -14.61 0.45
C LEU A 177 13.84 -14.34 -0.92
N GLU A 178 14.37 -14.96 -1.96
CA GLU A 178 13.84 -14.79 -3.31
C GLU A 178 12.44 -15.38 -3.47
N LYS A 179 12.15 -16.47 -2.78
CA LYS A 179 10.80 -17.05 -2.73
C LYS A 179 9.81 -16.04 -2.14
N TYR A 180 10.16 -15.43 -1.02
CA TYR A 180 9.27 -14.50 -0.32
C TYR A 180 9.17 -13.14 -1.02
N PHE A 181 10.32 -12.55 -1.35
CA PHE A 181 10.42 -11.16 -1.77
C PHE A 181 10.73 -10.97 -3.26
N GLY A 182 11.06 -12.04 -3.97
CA GLY A 182 11.49 -11.98 -5.37
C GLY A 182 12.95 -11.60 -5.55
N THR A 183 13.42 -11.76 -6.77
CA THR A 183 14.82 -11.53 -7.15
C THR A 183 15.20 -10.06 -6.97
N SER A 184 16.34 -9.81 -6.31
CA SER A 184 16.87 -8.46 -6.07
C SER A 184 17.85 -8.01 -7.15
N ASP A 185 18.58 -8.93 -7.76
CA ASP A 185 19.59 -8.60 -8.76
C ASP A 185 18.97 -8.40 -10.14
N GLN A 186 19.06 -7.17 -10.65
CA GLN A 186 18.60 -6.83 -12.01
C GLN A 186 19.40 -7.52 -13.11
N LYS A 187 20.60 -8.03 -12.81
CA LYS A 187 21.48 -8.72 -13.75
C LYS A 187 21.23 -10.22 -13.86
N GLN A 188 20.45 -10.80 -12.94
CA GLN A 188 20.07 -12.22 -13.01
C GLN A 188 19.22 -12.49 -14.26
N LYS A 189 19.56 -13.57 -14.99
CA LYS A 189 18.83 -14.01 -16.17
C LYS A 189 17.40 -14.46 -15.83
N ASN A 190 17.22 -15.10 -14.69
CA ASN A 190 15.93 -15.59 -14.21
C ASN A 190 15.40 -14.67 -13.11
N LYS A 191 14.35 -13.92 -13.43
CA LYS A 191 13.69 -13.02 -12.47
C LYS A 191 12.44 -13.69 -11.94
N TYR A 192 12.35 -13.80 -10.63
CA TYR A 192 11.19 -14.37 -9.95
C TYR A 192 10.40 -13.28 -9.22
N ARG A 193 9.08 -13.37 -9.35
CA ARG A 193 8.18 -12.58 -8.51
C ARG A 193 8.18 -13.16 -7.10
N GLY A 194 8.30 -12.33 -6.07
CA GLY A 194 8.07 -12.76 -4.70
C GLY A 194 6.64 -13.26 -4.50
N GLN A 195 6.49 -14.27 -3.65
CA GLN A 195 5.20 -14.89 -3.36
C GLN A 195 4.41 -14.13 -2.28
N PHE A 196 5.04 -13.23 -1.52
CA PHE A 196 4.32 -12.31 -0.66
C PHE A 196 3.78 -11.11 -1.42
N VAL A 197 2.51 -10.83 -1.20
CA VAL A 197 1.82 -9.60 -1.62
C VAL A 197 1.57 -8.77 -0.38
N PHE A 198 2.15 -7.58 -0.34
CA PHE A 198 1.97 -6.62 0.74
C PHE A 198 0.94 -5.58 0.33
N LEU A 199 0.12 -5.15 1.28
CA LEU A 199 -0.77 -4.00 1.09
C LEU A 199 -0.16 -2.76 1.76
N ASP A 200 -0.61 -1.59 1.32
CA ASP A 200 -0.29 -0.34 2.01
C ASP A 200 -0.82 -0.40 3.44
N ALA A 201 0.01 -0.03 4.42
CA ALA A 201 -0.43 0.02 5.80
C ALA A 201 -1.04 1.40 6.10
N TYR A 202 -2.31 1.39 6.47
CA TYR A 202 -3.08 2.58 6.82
C TYR A 202 -3.27 2.70 8.32
N PRO A 203 -3.38 3.93 8.84
CA PRO A 203 -3.80 4.12 10.22
C PRO A 203 -5.20 3.55 10.44
N ALA A 204 -5.42 2.95 11.60
CA ALA A 204 -6.73 2.39 12.00
C ALA A 204 -7.74 3.47 12.40
N GLU A 205 -7.25 4.64 12.71
CA GLU A 205 -8.01 5.82 13.13
C GLU A 205 -7.37 7.09 12.58
N VAL A 206 -8.01 8.22 12.75
CA VAL A 206 -7.48 9.52 12.31
C VAL A 206 -6.11 9.78 12.97
N PRO A 207 -5.03 9.91 12.18
CA PRO A 207 -3.70 10.13 12.74
C PRO A 207 -3.54 11.57 13.22
N ASN A 208 -2.86 11.77 14.35
CA ASN A 208 -2.41 13.08 14.78
C ASN A 208 -1.02 13.38 14.21
N LEU A 209 -0.82 14.61 13.78
CA LEU A 209 0.49 15.10 13.36
C LEU A 209 1.16 15.92 14.47
N LYS A 210 2.47 15.89 14.49
CA LYS A 210 3.29 16.82 15.29
C LYS A 210 4.28 17.56 14.39
N VAL A 211 4.66 18.74 14.78
CA VAL A 211 5.82 19.43 14.23
C VAL A 211 7.04 18.95 14.98
N ASP A 212 8.09 18.62 14.22
CA ASP A 212 9.39 18.28 14.77
C ASP A 212 10.49 19.09 14.08
N ILE A 213 11.70 19.07 14.59
CA ILE A 213 12.80 19.90 14.11
C ILE A 213 14.04 19.03 13.93
N MET A 214 14.73 19.23 12.82
CA MET A 214 16.08 18.71 12.62
C MET A 214 17.05 19.88 12.45
N ASN A 215 18.22 19.75 13.06
CA ASN A 215 19.27 20.77 13.04
C ASN A 215 20.50 20.20 12.30
N PRO A 216 20.63 20.38 10.98
CA PRO A 216 21.87 20.07 10.28
C PRO A 216 22.97 21.05 10.76
N HIS A 217 24.05 20.50 11.31
CA HIS A 217 25.17 21.28 11.86
C HIS A 217 26.23 21.61 10.82
N TYR A 218 26.30 20.91 9.71
CA TYR A 218 27.36 21.01 8.71
C TYR A 218 26.80 21.22 7.32
N SER A 219 25.95 22.24 7.15
CA SER A 219 25.28 22.50 5.88
C SER A 219 26.26 22.82 4.76
N SER A 220 27.32 23.56 5.05
CA SER A 220 28.38 23.89 4.08
C SER A 220 29.18 22.67 3.67
N TYR A 221 29.45 21.72 4.57
CA TYR A 221 30.09 20.45 4.25
C TYR A 221 29.24 19.61 3.31
N TYR A 222 27.93 19.46 3.60
CA TYR A 222 27.04 18.64 2.76
C TYR A 222 26.76 19.26 1.39
N SER A 223 26.74 20.59 1.27
CA SER A 223 26.55 21.30 -0.01
C SER A 223 27.82 21.50 -0.79
N GLY A 224 28.99 21.39 -0.17
CA GLY A 224 30.30 21.71 -0.73
C GLY A 224 30.98 20.60 -1.54
N ASN A 225 30.27 19.49 -1.89
CA ASN A 225 30.82 18.35 -2.64
C ASN A 225 32.13 17.78 -2.07
N GLY A 226 32.30 17.80 -0.76
CA GLY A 226 33.51 17.29 -0.10
C GLY A 226 34.70 18.28 -0.08
N ASN A 227 34.58 19.46 -0.65
CA ASN A 227 35.63 20.47 -0.68
C ASN A 227 35.67 21.38 0.56
N VAL A 228 34.65 21.31 1.39
CA VAL A 228 34.54 22.07 2.64
C VAL A 228 34.61 21.11 3.81
N GLN A 229 35.51 21.36 4.75
CA GLN A 229 35.59 20.56 5.97
C GLN A 229 34.48 20.98 6.96
N PRO A 230 33.93 20.02 7.74
CA PRO A 230 32.97 20.34 8.76
C PRO A 230 33.63 21.20 9.86
N VAL A 231 33.04 22.33 10.20
CA VAL A 231 33.53 23.23 11.23
C VAL A 231 32.47 23.38 12.33
N GLU A 232 32.90 23.20 13.59
CA GLU A 232 31.99 23.28 14.76
C GLU A 232 31.35 24.65 15.02
N THR A 233 31.91 25.69 14.39
CA THR A 233 31.40 27.06 14.50
C THR A 233 30.23 27.37 13.58
N GLU A 234 29.84 26.44 12.70
CA GLU A 234 28.71 26.64 11.81
C GLU A 234 27.39 26.59 12.59
N SER A 235 26.61 27.65 12.49
CA SER A 235 25.30 27.73 13.14
C SER A 235 24.34 26.76 12.51
N PRO A 236 23.62 25.90 13.30
CA PRO A 236 22.64 24.99 12.77
C PRO A 236 21.48 25.74 12.11
N ASN A 237 21.03 25.24 10.97
CA ASN A 237 19.83 25.73 10.32
C ASN A 237 18.64 24.81 10.67
N PRO A 238 17.74 25.21 11.59
CA PRO A 238 16.63 24.36 12.02
C PRO A 238 15.60 24.19 10.90
N ILE A 239 15.41 22.95 10.48
CA ILE A 239 14.40 22.58 9.48
C ILE A 239 13.22 21.94 10.21
N LYS A 240 12.05 22.60 10.16
CA LYS A 240 10.81 22.06 10.71
C LYS A 240 10.19 21.08 9.74
N PHE A 241 9.60 20.01 10.25
CA PHE A 241 8.90 19.02 9.44
C PHE A 241 7.70 18.41 10.18
N LEU A 242 6.80 17.78 9.41
CA LEU A 242 5.66 17.05 9.96
C LEU A 242 6.02 15.59 10.21
N ALA A 243 5.60 15.06 11.35
CA ALA A 243 5.66 13.66 11.70
C ALA A 243 4.31 13.17 12.22
N VAL A 244 4.01 11.90 12.02
CA VAL A 244 2.88 11.25 12.69
C VAL A 244 3.23 11.06 14.15
N GLN A 245 2.34 11.46 15.03
CA GLN A 245 2.55 11.38 16.47
C GLN A 245 2.60 9.92 16.94
N GLN A 246 3.42 9.67 17.97
CA GLN A 246 3.42 8.36 18.64
C GLN A 246 2.03 8.01 19.18
N GLY A 247 1.74 6.71 19.30
CA GLY A 247 0.44 6.21 19.71
C GLY A 247 -0.52 5.92 18.55
N THR A 248 -0.18 6.31 17.31
CA THR A 248 -1.01 6.04 16.14
C THR A 248 -0.96 4.55 15.79
N LYS A 249 -2.13 3.92 15.66
CA LYS A 249 -2.26 2.51 15.28
C LYS A 249 -2.30 2.38 13.76
N PHE A 250 -1.53 1.42 13.23
CA PHE A 250 -1.51 1.04 11.82
C PHE A 250 -1.88 -0.44 11.68
N VAL A 251 -2.48 -0.80 10.54
CA VAL A 251 -2.77 -2.18 10.18
C VAL A 251 -1.91 -2.58 8.99
N PHE A 252 -1.12 -3.63 9.19
CA PHE A 252 -0.23 -4.22 8.18
C PHE A 252 -0.87 -5.50 7.66
N ASN A 253 -1.10 -5.58 6.36
CA ASN A 253 -1.71 -6.72 5.71
C ASN A 253 -0.77 -7.30 4.65
N CYS A 254 -0.58 -8.62 4.67
CA CYS A 254 0.10 -9.33 3.60
C CYS A 254 -0.50 -10.72 3.40
N ALA A 255 -0.28 -11.27 2.21
CA ALA A 255 -0.75 -12.60 1.84
C ALA A 255 0.37 -13.37 1.15
N PHE A 256 0.48 -14.65 1.44
CA PHE A 256 1.37 -15.56 0.72
C PHE A 256 0.60 -16.17 -0.44
N ILE A 257 0.92 -15.71 -1.66
CA ILE A 257 0.30 -16.19 -2.91
C ILE A 257 1.33 -17.04 -3.65
N PRO A 258 1.35 -18.36 -3.44
CA PRO A 258 2.33 -19.23 -4.05
C PRO A 258 2.24 -19.21 -5.56
N LEU A 259 3.36 -19.50 -6.21
CA LEU A 259 3.37 -19.82 -7.64
C LEU A 259 2.79 -21.23 -7.78
N LYS A 260 1.89 -21.41 -8.73
CA LYS A 260 1.27 -22.69 -8.99
C LYS A 260 2.34 -23.65 -9.54
N ASN A 261 2.66 -24.69 -8.78
CA ASN A 261 3.42 -25.83 -9.24
C ASN A 261 2.45 -27.02 -9.30
N ASP A 262 2.33 -27.64 -10.47
CA ASP A 262 1.63 -28.92 -10.72
C ASP A 262 0.63 -29.37 -9.63
N ASP A 263 -0.60 -28.90 -9.70
CA ASP A 263 -1.78 -29.30 -8.95
C ASP A 263 -1.90 -28.95 -7.45
N GLU A 264 -0.85 -28.52 -6.74
CA GLU A 264 -0.96 -28.08 -5.35
C GLU A 264 -0.37 -26.67 -5.14
N PHE A 265 -1.06 -25.85 -4.34
CA PHE A 265 -0.50 -24.59 -3.87
C PHE A 265 0.34 -24.88 -2.62
N PRO A 266 1.67 -24.66 -2.65
CA PRO A 266 2.48 -24.85 -1.46
C PRO A 266 2.01 -23.89 -0.34
N ILE A 267 1.80 -24.45 0.83
CA ILE A 267 1.42 -23.72 2.04
C ILE A 267 2.71 -23.42 2.82
N LEU A 268 2.76 -22.26 3.49
CA LEU A 268 3.84 -21.98 4.42
C LEU A 268 3.82 -23.00 5.57
N THR A 269 4.97 -23.54 5.89
CA THR A 269 5.15 -24.38 7.07
C THR A 269 4.95 -23.58 8.35
N GLU A 270 4.83 -24.26 9.48
CA GLU A 270 4.75 -23.60 10.78
C GLU A 270 6.01 -22.76 11.08
N THR A 271 7.18 -23.26 10.70
CA THR A 271 8.46 -22.55 10.83
C THR A 271 8.46 -21.28 9.99
N GLU A 272 8.03 -21.34 8.72
CA GLU A 272 7.94 -20.17 7.85
C GLU A 272 6.92 -19.15 8.37
N THR A 273 5.80 -19.61 8.92
CA THR A 273 4.79 -18.74 9.53
C THR A 273 5.35 -18.00 10.74
N LYS A 274 6.06 -18.68 11.62
CA LYS A 274 6.77 -18.06 12.78
C LYS A 274 7.83 -17.07 12.32
N GLU A 275 8.53 -17.37 11.22
CA GLU A 275 9.52 -16.45 10.66
C GLU A 275 8.88 -15.15 10.19
N ILE A 276 7.72 -15.20 9.53
CA ILE A 276 7.00 -13.97 9.12
C ILE A 276 6.64 -13.12 10.35
N GLU A 277 6.20 -13.74 11.42
CA GLU A 277 5.92 -13.03 12.68
C GLU A 277 7.18 -12.43 13.31
N SER A 278 8.28 -13.16 13.26
CA SER A 278 9.60 -12.70 13.70
C SER A 278 10.11 -11.53 12.88
N MET A 279 9.96 -11.58 11.55
CA MET A 279 10.28 -10.44 10.67
C MET A 279 9.51 -9.19 11.08
N PHE A 280 8.21 -9.28 11.36
CA PHE A 280 7.42 -8.14 11.81
C PHE A 280 7.91 -7.61 13.17
N SER A 281 8.23 -8.48 14.13
CA SER A 281 8.78 -8.05 15.43
C SER A 281 10.10 -7.31 15.26
N THR A 282 11.04 -7.86 14.48
CA THR A 282 12.32 -7.22 14.18
C THR A 282 12.13 -5.91 13.42
N ALA A 283 11.18 -5.86 12.45
CA ALA A 283 10.85 -4.65 11.73
C ALA A 283 10.31 -3.54 12.64
N PHE A 284 9.44 -3.88 13.58
CA PHE A 284 8.86 -2.92 14.52
C PHE A 284 9.88 -2.41 15.52
N GLU A 285 10.66 -3.29 16.11
CA GLU A 285 11.54 -2.99 17.23
C GLU A 285 12.91 -2.44 16.80
N LYS A 286 13.52 -3.07 15.77
CA LYS A 286 14.92 -2.80 15.42
C LYS A 286 15.06 -1.96 14.15
N VAL A 287 14.32 -2.25 13.09
CA VAL A 287 14.47 -1.56 11.80
C VAL A 287 13.73 -0.24 11.81
N GLY A 288 12.43 -0.27 12.13
CA GLY A 288 11.51 0.85 12.00
C GLY A 288 11.07 1.11 10.57
N PHE A 289 10.01 1.88 10.42
CA PHE A 289 9.44 2.29 9.13
C PHE A 289 9.65 3.78 8.88
N GLY A 290 9.81 4.13 7.60
CA GLY A 290 9.93 5.51 7.19
C GLY A 290 11.34 6.10 7.29
N GLY A 291 11.42 7.40 7.53
CA GLY A 291 12.69 8.14 7.62
C GLY A 291 13.26 8.24 9.03
N LYS A 292 14.58 8.48 9.13
CA LYS A 292 15.28 8.72 10.40
C LYS A 292 15.19 7.59 11.42
N THR A 293 15.06 6.34 10.94
CA THR A 293 14.95 5.16 11.81
C THR A 293 16.22 4.91 12.62
N SER A 294 17.40 5.31 12.13
CA SER A 294 18.68 5.20 12.84
C SER A 294 18.73 6.02 14.14
N ILE A 295 17.96 7.09 14.23
CA ILE A 295 17.86 7.93 15.43
C ILE A 295 16.55 7.69 16.20
N GLY A 296 15.86 6.57 15.94
CA GLY A 296 14.75 6.09 16.74
C GLY A 296 13.34 6.43 16.23
N TYR A 297 13.19 7.10 15.08
CA TYR A 297 11.86 7.30 14.47
C TYR A 297 11.29 6.01 13.91
N GLY A 298 9.95 5.96 13.80
CA GLY A 298 9.24 4.90 13.11
C GLY A 298 9.29 3.52 13.79
N ARG A 299 9.47 3.48 15.10
CA ARG A 299 9.37 2.26 15.90
C ARG A 299 7.91 1.99 16.23
N PHE A 300 7.59 0.70 16.30
CA PHE A 300 6.24 0.22 16.57
C PHE A 300 6.25 -0.82 17.67
N GLU A 301 5.11 -1.03 18.29
CA GLU A 301 4.81 -2.18 19.14
C GLU A 301 3.54 -2.87 18.64
N ARG A 302 3.52 -4.19 18.70
CA ARG A 302 2.35 -4.99 18.32
C ARG A 302 1.21 -4.73 19.29
N VAL A 303 0.00 -4.54 18.78
CA VAL A 303 -1.22 -4.38 19.60
C VAL A 303 -1.97 -5.70 19.60
N ASN A 304 -2.13 -6.31 20.77
CA ASN A 304 -2.92 -7.53 20.94
C ASN A 304 -4.42 -7.20 20.77
N GLY A 305 -5.13 -7.95 19.92
CA GLY A 305 -6.61 -7.87 19.85
C GLY A 305 -7.22 -7.37 18.53
N ILE A 306 -6.44 -7.05 17.50
CA ILE A 306 -6.95 -6.73 16.14
C ILE A 306 -6.18 -7.53 15.07
N ALA A 307 -5.53 -8.58 15.45
CA ALA A 307 -4.87 -9.49 14.54
C ALA A 307 -5.38 -10.90 14.75
N GLU A 308 -6.29 -11.33 13.90
CA GLU A 308 -6.42 -12.76 13.66
C GLU A 308 -5.22 -13.20 12.81
N THR A 309 -4.07 -13.43 13.47
CA THR A 309 -3.10 -14.38 12.92
C THR A 309 -3.87 -15.66 12.78
N SER A 310 -4.01 -16.13 11.57
CA SER A 310 -4.50 -17.49 11.34
C SER A 310 -3.47 -18.45 11.92
N GLN A 311 -3.53 -18.68 13.25
CA GLN A 311 -3.17 -20.02 13.70
C GLN A 311 -3.98 -20.95 12.79
N HIS A 312 -3.31 -21.88 12.21
CA HIS A 312 -3.81 -22.98 11.45
C HIS A 312 -5.05 -23.58 12.17
N SER A 313 -6.19 -22.93 12.09
CA SER A 313 -7.40 -23.66 11.94
C SER A 313 -7.22 -24.22 10.52
N GLN A 314 -6.78 -25.48 10.46
CA GLN A 314 -7.15 -26.33 9.33
C GLN A 314 -8.50 -25.80 8.88
N PRO A 315 -8.72 -25.47 7.59
CA PRO A 315 -10.03 -25.14 7.17
C PRO A 315 -10.89 -26.17 7.92
N LYS A 316 -11.76 -25.74 8.83
CA LYS A 316 -12.87 -26.57 9.17
C LYS A 316 -13.41 -26.83 7.78
N THR A 317 -13.00 -27.94 7.22
CA THR A 317 -13.80 -28.63 6.26
C THR A 317 -15.13 -28.70 6.98
N VAL A 318 -15.96 -27.67 6.78
CA VAL A 318 -17.35 -28.01 6.61
C VAL A 318 -17.18 -29.13 5.61
N LYS A 319 -17.34 -30.36 6.06
CA LYS A 319 -17.46 -31.49 5.17
C LYS A 319 -18.62 -31.06 4.28
N LYS A 320 -18.27 -30.37 3.16
CA LYS A 320 -19.16 -30.32 2.04
C LYS A 320 -19.35 -31.80 1.83
N GLU A 321 -20.57 -32.27 2.05
CA GLU A 321 -20.90 -33.60 1.62
C GLU A 321 -20.53 -33.60 0.14
N ASP A 322 -19.41 -34.26 -0.20
CA ASP A 322 -18.99 -34.39 -1.58
C ASP A 322 -20.18 -35.00 -2.32
N LEU A 323 -20.61 -34.32 -3.37
CA LEU A 323 -21.72 -34.78 -4.15
C LEU A 323 -21.33 -36.15 -4.69
N THR A 324 -22.05 -37.18 -4.21
CA THR A 324 -21.89 -38.56 -4.73
C THR A 324 -22.50 -38.67 -6.13
N ALA A 325 -22.15 -39.72 -6.86
CA ALA A 325 -22.78 -39.98 -8.14
C ALA A 325 -24.31 -40.05 -7.97
N GLY A 326 -25.05 -39.25 -8.71
CA GLY A 326 -26.49 -39.14 -8.54
C GLY A 326 -27.14 -38.04 -9.39
N GLU A 327 -28.43 -37.86 -9.17
CA GLU A 327 -29.25 -36.89 -9.89
C GLU A 327 -29.46 -35.63 -9.01
N TYR A 328 -29.26 -34.49 -9.62
CA TYR A 328 -29.31 -33.19 -8.93
C TYR A 328 -30.07 -32.15 -9.76
N GLU A 329 -30.76 -31.27 -9.06
CA GLU A 329 -31.31 -30.07 -9.68
C GLU A 329 -30.21 -29.04 -9.82
N ALA A 330 -30.11 -28.40 -10.98
CA ALA A 330 -29.09 -27.44 -11.31
C ALA A 330 -29.64 -26.30 -12.17
N MET A 331 -28.97 -25.16 -12.10
CA MET A 331 -29.26 -24.03 -12.98
C MET A 331 -28.10 -23.85 -13.95
N ILE A 332 -28.40 -23.60 -15.20
CA ILE A 332 -27.39 -23.31 -16.22
C ILE A 332 -26.85 -21.89 -15.98
N ILE A 333 -25.57 -21.80 -15.67
CA ILE A 333 -24.91 -20.52 -15.42
C ILE A 333 -24.21 -19.97 -16.66
N ASP A 334 -23.73 -20.85 -17.54
CA ASP A 334 -23.10 -20.43 -18.79
C ASP A 334 -23.11 -21.55 -19.86
N LEU A 335 -23.01 -21.14 -21.15
CA LEU A 335 -22.89 -22.02 -22.30
C LEU A 335 -21.74 -21.58 -23.20
N ASP A 336 -20.67 -22.35 -23.24
CA ASP A 336 -19.51 -22.07 -24.09
C ASP A 336 -19.61 -22.89 -25.41
N LYS A 337 -20.07 -22.23 -26.46
CA LYS A 337 -20.18 -22.84 -27.78
C LYS A 337 -18.83 -23.21 -28.40
N ARG A 338 -17.75 -22.52 -28.07
CA ARG A 338 -16.41 -22.78 -28.61
C ARG A 338 -15.80 -24.00 -27.98
N ARG A 339 -16.03 -24.20 -26.67
CA ARG A 339 -15.55 -25.38 -25.92
C ARG A 339 -16.56 -26.53 -25.89
N ALA A 340 -17.69 -26.38 -26.58
CA ALA A 340 -18.78 -27.34 -26.57
C ALA A 340 -19.17 -27.78 -25.15
N SER A 341 -19.34 -26.80 -24.22
CA SER A 341 -19.55 -27.08 -22.80
C SER A 341 -20.69 -26.25 -22.20
N ILE A 342 -21.41 -26.85 -21.25
CA ILE A 342 -22.46 -26.20 -20.46
C ILE A 342 -22.02 -26.25 -19.00
N PHE A 343 -22.09 -25.08 -18.33
CA PHE A 343 -21.73 -24.90 -16.92
C PHE A 343 -23.00 -24.78 -16.08
N PHE A 344 -23.00 -25.45 -14.93
CA PHE A 344 -24.13 -25.54 -14.02
C PHE A 344 -23.74 -25.09 -12.61
N GLU A 345 -24.72 -24.62 -11.84
CA GLU A 345 -24.69 -24.48 -10.39
C GLU A 345 -25.72 -25.43 -9.78
N ILE A 346 -25.27 -26.36 -8.94
CA ILE A 346 -26.14 -27.34 -8.28
C ILE A 346 -27.00 -26.59 -7.23
N ALA A 347 -28.31 -26.77 -7.29
CA ALA A 347 -29.25 -25.99 -6.50
C ALA A 347 -29.04 -26.10 -4.98
N LYS A 348 -28.76 -27.33 -4.48
CA LYS A 348 -28.65 -27.65 -3.04
C LYS A 348 -27.33 -27.16 -2.44
N THR A 349 -26.21 -27.36 -3.09
CA THR A 349 -24.86 -27.17 -2.54
C THR A 349 -24.14 -25.95 -3.09
N LYS A 350 -24.68 -25.34 -4.17
CA LYS A 350 -24.06 -24.24 -4.93
C LYS A 350 -22.73 -24.61 -5.59
N ASP A 351 -22.44 -25.91 -5.67
CA ASP A 351 -21.26 -26.39 -6.36
C ASP A 351 -21.37 -26.20 -7.87
N LYS A 352 -20.23 -26.02 -8.51
CA LYS A 352 -20.15 -25.91 -9.95
C LYS A 352 -20.03 -27.29 -10.59
N ALA A 353 -20.69 -27.49 -11.73
CA ALA A 353 -20.60 -28.68 -12.51
C ALA A 353 -20.50 -28.34 -14.01
N VAL A 354 -19.91 -29.22 -14.81
CA VAL A 354 -19.70 -29.01 -16.24
C VAL A 354 -20.02 -30.24 -17.06
N LEU A 355 -20.82 -30.09 -18.13
CA LEU A 355 -21.01 -31.07 -19.18
C LEU A 355 -20.13 -30.65 -20.36
N ARG A 356 -19.22 -31.52 -20.78
CA ARG A 356 -18.30 -31.29 -21.91
C ARG A 356 -18.73 -32.11 -23.15
N ASN A 357 -18.14 -31.77 -24.29
CA ASN A 357 -18.39 -32.44 -25.57
C ASN A 357 -19.86 -32.39 -25.99
N CYS A 358 -20.56 -31.30 -25.69
CA CYS A 358 -21.94 -31.11 -26.10
C CYS A 358 -22.03 -30.94 -27.63
N ASN A 359 -22.92 -31.68 -28.29
CA ASN A 359 -23.20 -31.42 -29.67
C ASN A 359 -24.03 -30.15 -29.88
N ALA A 360 -24.07 -29.62 -31.09
CA ALA A 360 -24.79 -28.38 -31.41
C ALA A 360 -26.29 -28.44 -31.07
N LYS A 361 -26.92 -29.62 -31.13
CA LYS A 361 -28.33 -29.82 -30.80
C LYS A 361 -28.58 -29.61 -29.29
N ILE A 362 -27.68 -30.12 -28.44
CA ILE A 362 -27.74 -29.92 -26.97
C ILE A 362 -27.51 -28.46 -26.65
N LEU A 363 -26.49 -27.81 -27.21
CA LEU A 363 -26.18 -26.42 -26.95
C LEU A 363 -27.29 -25.45 -27.40
N SER A 364 -28.05 -25.80 -28.42
CA SER A 364 -29.18 -24.97 -28.88
C SER A 364 -30.49 -25.19 -28.11
N ALA A 365 -30.61 -26.33 -27.41
CA ALA A 365 -31.81 -26.68 -26.66
C ALA A 365 -31.95 -25.95 -25.33
N TYR A 366 -30.85 -25.40 -24.80
CA TYR A 366 -30.82 -24.79 -23.48
C TYR A 366 -30.32 -23.35 -23.51
N LYS A 367 -30.77 -22.58 -22.50
CA LYS A 367 -30.39 -21.17 -22.29
C LYS A 367 -29.84 -20.95 -20.89
N LYS A 368 -29.05 -19.88 -20.73
CA LYS A 368 -28.61 -19.40 -19.41
C LYS A 368 -29.82 -19.14 -18.51
N LYS A 369 -29.74 -19.58 -17.25
CA LYS A 369 -30.79 -19.58 -16.22
C LYS A 369 -31.88 -20.65 -16.37
N ASP A 370 -31.80 -21.53 -17.35
CA ASP A 370 -32.70 -22.72 -17.38
C ASP A 370 -32.40 -23.60 -16.14
N LYS A 371 -33.45 -24.08 -15.52
CA LYS A 371 -33.38 -25.06 -14.45
C LYS A 371 -33.49 -26.46 -15.07
N VAL A 372 -32.61 -27.32 -14.68
CA VAL A 372 -32.49 -28.66 -15.26
C VAL A 372 -32.18 -29.69 -14.19
N ARG A 373 -32.49 -30.97 -14.48
CA ARG A 373 -32.02 -32.08 -13.68
C ARG A 373 -30.85 -32.70 -14.40
N VAL A 374 -29.73 -32.86 -13.68
CA VAL A 374 -28.48 -33.38 -14.22
C VAL A 374 -28.04 -34.62 -13.45
N LYS A 375 -27.36 -35.54 -14.14
CA LYS A 375 -26.70 -36.70 -13.51
C LYS A 375 -25.21 -36.42 -13.47
N ILE A 376 -24.60 -36.51 -12.29
CA ILE A 376 -23.17 -36.37 -12.08
C ILE A 376 -22.52 -37.70 -11.71
N ASP A 377 -21.20 -37.80 -11.94
CA ASP A 377 -20.43 -39.02 -11.64
C ASP A 377 -19.80 -39.01 -10.23
N GLY A 378 -20.00 -37.94 -9.49
CA GLY A 378 -19.40 -37.73 -8.17
C GLY A 378 -17.92 -37.38 -8.19
N LYS A 379 -17.30 -37.21 -9.37
CA LYS A 379 -15.90 -36.84 -9.53
C LYS A 379 -15.75 -35.38 -9.94
N THR A 380 -14.75 -34.71 -9.43
CA THR A 380 -14.42 -33.36 -9.84
C THR A 380 -13.32 -33.35 -10.91
N ASN A 381 -13.34 -32.34 -11.78
CA ASN A 381 -12.25 -32.08 -12.71
C ASN A 381 -11.10 -31.33 -12.01
N ASN A 382 -10.00 -31.08 -12.71
CA ASN A 382 -8.81 -30.35 -12.19
C ASN A 382 -9.08 -28.91 -11.75
N VAL A 383 -10.27 -28.37 -11.99
CA VAL A 383 -10.70 -27.02 -11.56
C VAL A 383 -11.63 -27.09 -10.35
N GLY A 384 -12.00 -28.32 -9.92
CA GLY A 384 -12.91 -28.56 -8.81
C GLY A 384 -14.40 -28.55 -9.19
N ASP A 385 -14.75 -28.49 -10.49
CA ASP A 385 -16.14 -28.62 -10.93
C ASP A 385 -16.51 -30.11 -11.09
N TYR A 386 -17.71 -30.49 -10.66
CA TYR A 386 -18.22 -31.85 -10.85
C TYR A 386 -18.47 -32.14 -12.33
N ASN A 387 -18.22 -33.39 -12.74
CA ASN A 387 -18.52 -33.82 -14.11
C ASN A 387 -19.99 -34.16 -14.25
N VAL A 388 -20.68 -33.53 -15.18
CA VAL A 388 -22.04 -33.86 -15.56
C VAL A 388 -21.97 -34.92 -16.68
N MET A 389 -22.59 -36.04 -16.44
CA MET A 389 -22.69 -37.12 -17.42
C MET A 389 -23.82 -36.89 -18.43
N GLN A 390 -24.95 -36.34 -17.94
CA GLN A 390 -26.15 -36.17 -18.77
C GLN A 390 -27.08 -35.13 -18.19
N ILE A 391 -27.79 -34.37 -19.04
CA ILE A 391 -28.97 -33.57 -18.67
C ILE A 391 -30.20 -34.49 -18.84
N LEU A 392 -30.92 -34.72 -17.76
CA LEU A 392 -32.08 -35.65 -17.77
C LEU A 392 -33.36 -34.97 -18.20
N SER A 393 -33.63 -33.75 -17.71
CA SER A 393 -34.84 -33.03 -18.06
C SER A 393 -34.65 -31.51 -17.83
N LYS A 394 -35.45 -30.71 -18.50
CA LYS A 394 -35.67 -29.32 -18.18
C LYS A 394 -36.79 -29.22 -17.15
N LEU A 395 -36.58 -28.44 -16.07
CA LEU A 395 -37.52 -28.23 -14.97
C LEU A 395 -38.38 -27.01 -15.20
#